data_594b36b38b3b79eebfac32920f86038e
#
_entry.id   594b36b38b3b79eebfac32920f86038e
#
_cell.length_a   1.000
_cell.length_b   1.000
_cell.length_c   1.000
_cell.angle_alpha   90.00
_cell.angle_beta   90.00
_cell.angle_gamma   90.00
#
_symmetry.space_group_name_H-M   'P 1'
#
loop_
_entity.id
_entity.type
_entity.pdbx_description
1 polymer ?
#
loop_
_entity_poly.entity_id
_entity_poly.type
_entity_poly.pdbx_seq_one_letter_code
_entity_poly.pdbx_strand_id
1 'polypeptide(L)'
;MKPTSSRGTLIVFAIFAAGYLLSSLLRGVTAALAPLFIAAFHTNPAQLGLLAGAYFASFALLQLPMGAWLDKYGVRKVLMISLSIAAISCFLFAAAESFPWLVQARVLSGMGVSACLIAPLTAARLWTSPSEQQRINAWMLMAGALGLVAGTLPAEGLASTIGWRPLFVAVGVLFLLVATMVAVLTPKQASKASTGINLLQSYRVILKKPYSRSIGPMGLFNYSILVAVQTLWVGPWLTTLGGLTAREAATKLMYINSIMLLVFLVMGYLSPKINKSADDGERLLKTWTPLSIVMLFLIAYLGVNATWLLFAAYCVVAWPLSVTHPLVGQRFPAAEAGRAIAFFNLLLFAGVFFWQWGFGLVVTHLHPLLGMTNAYRIGMLILATLSLLGYVIFVATVKHAKTAAIEAAASC
;
A
#
# COMPACT_ATOMS: atom_id res chain seq x y z
N MET A 1 8.93 -27.71 8.29
CA MET A 1 9.97 -28.29 7.40
C MET A 1 10.45 -27.18 6.49
N LYS A 2 11.76 -27.06 6.28
CA LYS A 2 12.35 -26.17 5.25
C LYS A 2 12.24 -26.85 3.89
N PRO A 3 12.21 -26.09 2.77
CA PRO A 3 12.45 -26.68 1.46
C PRO A 3 13.79 -27.44 1.48
N THR A 4 13.80 -28.64 0.94
CA THR A 4 14.93 -29.58 1.06
C THR A 4 16.15 -29.21 0.20
N SER A 5 16.04 -28.19 -0.68
CA SER A 5 17.13 -27.70 -1.52
C SER A 5 17.09 -26.18 -1.70
N SER A 6 18.23 -25.56 -1.98
CA SER A 6 18.31 -24.13 -2.29
C SER A 6 17.48 -23.74 -3.53
N ARG A 7 17.42 -24.63 -4.54
CA ARG A 7 16.55 -24.46 -5.73
C ARG A 7 15.06 -24.49 -5.36
N GLY A 8 14.63 -25.40 -4.48
CA GLY A 8 13.24 -25.45 -4.01
C GLY A 8 12.83 -24.19 -3.26
N THR A 9 13.71 -23.64 -2.45
CA THR A 9 13.50 -22.36 -1.75
C THR A 9 13.31 -21.22 -2.74
N LEU A 10 14.16 -21.12 -3.77
CA LEU A 10 14.09 -20.09 -4.80
C LEU A 10 12.76 -20.14 -5.56
N ILE A 11 12.31 -21.33 -5.96
CA ILE A 11 11.03 -21.52 -6.68
C ILE A 11 9.86 -21.06 -5.82
N VAL A 12 9.82 -21.44 -4.54
CA VAL A 12 8.73 -21.03 -3.63
C VAL A 12 8.68 -19.51 -3.48
N PHE A 13 9.82 -18.84 -3.30
CA PHE A 13 9.84 -17.39 -3.20
C PHE A 13 9.52 -16.67 -4.52
N ALA A 14 9.85 -17.27 -5.68
CA ALA A 14 9.42 -16.74 -6.98
C ALA A 14 7.89 -16.82 -7.14
N ILE A 15 7.24 -17.90 -6.68
CA ILE A 15 5.78 -18.03 -6.65
C ILE A 15 5.15 -16.98 -5.72
N PHE A 16 5.74 -16.77 -4.55
CA PHE A 16 5.28 -15.73 -3.62
C PHE A 16 5.43 -14.32 -4.23
N ALA A 17 6.53 -14.05 -4.92
CA ALA A 17 6.76 -12.79 -5.62
C ALA A 17 5.73 -12.57 -6.74
N ALA A 18 5.35 -13.62 -7.48
CA ALA A 18 4.27 -13.55 -8.47
C ALA A 18 2.92 -13.17 -7.82
N GLY A 19 2.58 -13.78 -6.67
CA GLY A 19 1.37 -13.42 -5.91
C GLY A 19 1.38 -11.96 -5.44
N TYR A 20 2.51 -11.45 -4.97
CA TYR A 20 2.64 -10.05 -4.55
C TYR A 20 2.64 -9.07 -5.73
N LEU A 21 3.22 -9.45 -6.88
CA LEU A 21 3.12 -8.69 -8.13
C LEU A 21 1.65 -8.51 -8.54
N LEU A 22 0.87 -9.59 -8.60
CA LEU A 22 -0.56 -9.54 -8.92
C LEU A 22 -1.35 -8.69 -7.90
N SER A 23 -1.04 -8.79 -6.62
CA SER A 23 -1.60 -7.93 -5.56
C SER A 23 -1.36 -6.44 -5.83
N SER A 24 -0.14 -6.09 -6.22
CA SER A 24 0.23 -4.71 -6.51
C SER A 24 -0.35 -4.21 -7.83
N LEU A 25 -0.52 -5.09 -8.82
CA LEU A 25 -1.25 -4.79 -10.05
C LEU A 25 -2.69 -4.39 -9.74
N LEU A 26 -3.42 -5.16 -8.92
CA LEU A 26 -4.78 -4.81 -8.50
C LEU A 26 -4.85 -3.47 -7.74
N ARG A 27 -3.79 -3.09 -7.05
CA ARG A 27 -3.69 -1.80 -6.35
C ARG A 27 -3.60 -0.64 -7.32
N GLY A 28 -2.77 -0.77 -8.36
CA GLY A 28 -2.50 0.29 -9.34
C GLY A 28 -3.54 0.41 -10.46
N VAL A 29 -4.22 -0.68 -10.79
CA VAL A 29 -5.10 -0.74 -11.97
C VAL A 29 -6.28 0.22 -11.93
N THR A 30 -6.78 0.58 -10.74
CA THR A 30 -7.95 1.47 -10.62
C THR A 30 -7.68 2.87 -11.14
N ALA A 31 -6.47 3.41 -10.92
CA ALA A 31 -6.10 4.72 -11.44
C ALA A 31 -6.04 4.75 -12.97
N ALA A 32 -5.48 3.70 -13.57
CA ALA A 32 -5.32 3.60 -15.03
C ALA A 32 -6.65 3.34 -15.74
N LEU A 33 -7.53 2.53 -15.14
CA LEU A 33 -8.84 2.17 -15.72
C LEU A 33 -10.00 3.05 -15.22
N ALA A 34 -9.73 4.09 -14.43
CA ALA A 34 -10.74 5.00 -13.91
C ALA A 34 -11.70 5.53 -15.01
N PRO A 35 -11.21 5.98 -16.19
CA PRO A 35 -12.10 6.44 -17.26
C PRO A 35 -13.09 5.35 -17.75
N LEU A 36 -12.67 4.08 -17.78
CA LEU A 36 -13.53 2.98 -18.20
C LEU A 36 -14.63 2.70 -17.15
N PHE A 37 -14.32 2.80 -15.85
CA PHE A 37 -15.32 2.62 -14.81
C PHE A 37 -16.30 3.79 -14.75
N ILE A 38 -15.81 5.03 -14.97
CA ILE A 38 -16.67 6.22 -15.08
C ILE A 38 -17.63 6.06 -16.26
N ALA A 39 -17.15 5.63 -17.42
CA ALA A 39 -17.99 5.43 -18.59
C ALA A 39 -19.01 4.27 -18.41
N ALA A 40 -18.59 3.16 -17.81
CA ALA A 40 -19.44 1.97 -17.67
C ALA A 40 -20.53 2.12 -16.60
N PHE A 41 -20.29 2.86 -15.53
CA PHE A 41 -21.18 2.94 -14.36
C PHE A 41 -21.60 4.39 -14.02
N HIS A 42 -21.25 5.38 -14.84
CA HIS A 42 -21.52 6.80 -14.61
C HIS A 42 -21.09 7.27 -13.21
N THR A 43 -19.93 6.77 -12.75
CA THR A 43 -19.45 7.04 -11.39
C THR A 43 -18.97 8.47 -11.22
N ASN A 44 -19.38 9.10 -10.10
CA ASN A 44 -18.85 10.38 -9.67
C ASN A 44 -17.51 10.19 -8.92
N PRO A 45 -16.77 11.29 -8.61
CA PRO A 45 -15.49 11.20 -7.90
C PRO A 45 -15.57 10.51 -6.53
N ALA A 46 -16.67 10.69 -5.77
CA ALA A 46 -16.88 10.02 -4.48
C ALA A 46 -16.99 8.50 -4.65
N GLN A 47 -17.73 8.05 -5.65
CA GLN A 47 -17.87 6.64 -5.96
C GLN A 47 -16.55 6.05 -6.44
N LEU A 48 -15.78 6.76 -7.27
CA LEU A 48 -14.46 6.30 -7.71
C LEU A 48 -13.51 6.16 -6.52
N GLY A 49 -13.51 7.14 -5.61
CA GLY A 49 -12.72 7.08 -4.38
C GLY A 49 -13.14 5.94 -3.46
N LEU A 50 -14.44 5.66 -3.35
CA LEU A 50 -14.97 4.52 -2.60
C LEU A 50 -14.54 3.19 -3.21
N LEU A 51 -14.62 3.06 -4.55
CA LEU A 51 -14.22 1.85 -5.27
C LEU A 51 -12.75 1.50 -5.04
N ALA A 52 -11.86 2.49 -5.14
CA ALA A 52 -10.44 2.28 -4.89
C ALA A 52 -10.16 2.07 -3.40
N GLY A 53 -10.75 2.89 -2.54
CA GLY A 53 -10.55 2.86 -1.10
C GLY A 53 -11.05 1.58 -0.44
N ALA A 54 -12.16 0.99 -0.90
CA ALA A 54 -12.73 -0.25 -0.34
C ALA A 54 -11.72 -1.41 -0.29
N TYR A 55 -10.84 -1.49 -1.28
CA TYR A 55 -9.70 -2.41 -1.28
C TYR A 55 -8.78 -2.18 -0.07
N PHE A 56 -8.42 -0.94 0.19
CA PHE A 56 -7.51 -0.59 1.28
C PHE A 56 -8.16 -0.74 2.67
N ALA A 57 -9.46 -0.46 2.78
CA ALA A 57 -10.21 -0.63 4.04
C ALA A 57 -10.18 -2.10 4.50
N SER A 58 -10.55 -3.03 3.61
CA SER A 58 -10.56 -4.45 3.92
C SER A 58 -9.16 -5.03 4.11
N PHE A 59 -8.18 -4.58 3.31
CA PHE A 59 -6.77 -4.90 3.48
C PHE A 59 -6.25 -4.48 4.86
N ALA A 60 -6.57 -3.25 5.30
CA ALA A 60 -6.15 -2.71 6.59
C ALA A 60 -6.70 -3.54 7.77
N LEU A 61 -7.99 -3.86 7.73
CA LEU A 61 -8.64 -4.63 8.79
C LEU A 61 -8.00 -6.01 8.98
N LEU A 62 -7.62 -6.67 7.89
CA LEU A 62 -7.00 -7.99 7.95
C LEU A 62 -5.53 -7.98 8.36
N GLN A 63 -4.85 -6.83 8.38
CA GLN A 63 -3.49 -6.75 8.93
C GLN A 63 -3.42 -7.20 10.39
N LEU A 64 -4.47 -6.92 11.18
CA LEU A 64 -4.50 -7.24 12.60
C LEU A 64 -4.47 -8.76 12.89
N PRO A 65 -5.36 -9.60 12.32
CA PRO A 65 -5.35 -11.03 12.58
C PRO A 65 -4.30 -11.80 11.77
N MET A 66 -3.71 -11.18 10.73
CA MET A 66 -2.86 -11.88 9.76
C MET A 66 -1.67 -12.58 10.42
N GLY A 67 -0.96 -11.91 11.33
CA GLY A 67 0.15 -12.51 12.06
C GLY A 67 -0.27 -13.75 12.84
N ALA A 68 -1.37 -13.67 13.58
CA ALA A 68 -1.90 -14.79 14.36
C ALA A 68 -2.35 -15.96 13.45
N TRP A 69 -2.93 -15.67 12.30
CA TRP A 69 -3.31 -16.72 11.34
C TRP A 69 -2.09 -17.40 10.72
N LEU A 70 -1.04 -16.66 10.39
CA LEU A 70 0.21 -17.21 9.89
C LEU A 70 0.88 -18.10 10.93
N ASP A 71 0.88 -17.72 12.21
CA ASP A 71 1.44 -18.52 13.30
C ASP A 71 0.60 -19.78 13.55
N LYS A 72 -0.73 -19.67 13.51
CA LYS A 72 -1.65 -20.78 13.79
C LYS A 72 -1.78 -21.76 12.63
N TYR A 73 -1.97 -21.27 11.40
CA TYR A 73 -2.32 -22.10 10.25
C TYR A 73 -1.15 -22.32 9.28
N GLY A 74 -0.05 -21.58 9.46
CA GLY A 74 1.14 -21.61 8.61
C GLY A 74 0.99 -20.85 7.29
N VAL A 75 2.14 -20.51 6.70
CA VAL A 75 2.23 -19.67 5.49
C VAL A 75 1.48 -20.27 4.31
N ARG A 76 1.66 -21.58 4.06
CA ARG A 76 1.03 -22.27 2.91
C ARG A 76 -0.50 -22.12 2.91
N LYS A 77 -1.16 -22.48 4.02
CA LYS A 77 -2.63 -22.49 4.11
C LYS A 77 -3.20 -21.08 4.03
N VAL A 78 -2.61 -20.13 4.76
CA VAL A 78 -3.06 -18.74 4.78
C VAL A 78 -2.91 -18.11 3.41
N LEU A 79 -1.75 -18.22 2.77
CA LEU A 79 -1.51 -17.61 1.46
C LEU A 79 -2.36 -18.26 0.35
N MET A 80 -2.51 -19.59 0.35
CA MET A 80 -3.39 -20.28 -0.59
C MET A 80 -4.84 -19.77 -0.50
N ILE A 81 -5.40 -19.69 0.71
CA ILE A 81 -6.78 -19.20 0.91
C ILE A 81 -6.88 -17.74 0.48
N SER A 82 -5.94 -16.90 0.86
CA SER A 82 -5.91 -15.48 0.48
C SER A 82 -5.89 -15.30 -1.04
N LEU A 83 -5.00 -15.99 -1.75
CA LEU A 83 -4.92 -15.91 -3.21
C LEU A 83 -6.18 -16.47 -3.90
N SER A 84 -6.82 -17.50 -3.32
CA SER A 84 -8.10 -18.01 -3.84
C SER A 84 -9.23 -16.98 -3.67
N ILE A 85 -9.28 -16.27 -2.55
CA ILE A 85 -10.21 -15.15 -2.35
C ILE A 85 -9.93 -14.03 -3.35
N ALA A 86 -8.67 -13.71 -3.62
CA ALA A 86 -8.29 -12.72 -4.63
C ALA A 86 -8.73 -13.15 -6.04
N ALA A 87 -8.59 -14.43 -6.40
CA ALA A 87 -9.08 -14.95 -7.67
C ALA A 87 -10.60 -14.81 -7.80
N ILE A 88 -11.36 -15.27 -6.78
CA ILE A 88 -12.80 -15.13 -6.72
C ILE A 88 -13.23 -13.67 -6.85
N SER A 89 -12.54 -12.77 -6.16
CA SER A 89 -12.84 -11.35 -6.23
C SER A 89 -12.66 -10.76 -7.64
N CYS A 90 -11.65 -11.22 -8.39
CA CYS A 90 -11.45 -10.81 -9.78
C CYS A 90 -12.57 -11.30 -10.70
N PHE A 91 -13.04 -12.53 -10.52
CA PHE A 91 -14.19 -13.07 -11.28
C PHE A 91 -15.48 -12.32 -10.96
N LEU A 92 -15.74 -12.05 -9.67
CA LEU A 92 -16.88 -11.24 -9.24
C LEU A 92 -16.81 -9.80 -9.77
N PHE A 93 -15.60 -9.22 -9.80
CA PHE A 93 -15.39 -7.89 -10.36
C PHE A 93 -15.70 -7.87 -11.86
N ALA A 94 -15.23 -8.86 -12.61
CA ALA A 94 -15.49 -9.00 -14.03
C ALA A 94 -16.99 -9.21 -14.34
N ALA A 95 -17.71 -9.93 -13.47
CA ALA A 95 -19.14 -10.20 -13.61
C ALA A 95 -20.04 -9.07 -13.09
N ALA A 96 -19.47 -7.98 -12.53
CA ALA A 96 -20.25 -6.93 -11.91
C ALA A 96 -21.10 -6.17 -12.93
N GLU A 97 -22.40 -6.07 -12.65
CA GLU A 97 -23.40 -5.33 -13.43
C GLU A 97 -23.81 -4.01 -12.79
N SER A 98 -23.46 -3.81 -11.51
CA SER A 98 -23.78 -2.60 -10.76
C SER A 98 -22.60 -2.09 -9.96
N PHE A 99 -22.59 -0.78 -9.66
CA PHE A 99 -21.55 -0.15 -8.86
C PHE A 99 -21.41 -0.78 -7.44
N PRO A 100 -22.48 -1.05 -6.66
CA PRO A 100 -22.36 -1.71 -5.37
C PRO A 100 -21.69 -3.08 -5.45
N TRP A 101 -21.94 -3.85 -6.51
CA TRP A 101 -21.28 -5.13 -6.73
C TRP A 101 -19.78 -4.97 -6.98
N LEU A 102 -19.38 -3.96 -7.78
CA LEU A 102 -17.95 -3.63 -7.94
C LEU A 102 -17.26 -3.34 -6.62
N VAL A 103 -17.91 -2.56 -5.74
CA VAL A 103 -17.37 -2.22 -4.42
C VAL A 103 -17.22 -3.48 -3.56
N GLN A 104 -18.20 -4.38 -3.55
CA GLN A 104 -18.11 -5.66 -2.81
C GLN A 104 -16.97 -6.52 -3.33
N ALA A 105 -16.80 -6.62 -4.65
CA ALA A 105 -15.68 -7.34 -5.25
C ALA A 105 -14.33 -6.69 -4.86
N ARG A 106 -14.26 -5.37 -4.72
CA ARG A 106 -13.05 -4.66 -4.23
C ARG A 106 -12.75 -4.94 -2.76
N VAL A 107 -13.76 -5.01 -1.92
CA VAL A 107 -13.61 -5.45 -0.51
C VAL A 107 -12.98 -6.85 -0.47
N LEU A 108 -13.53 -7.79 -1.24
CA LEU A 108 -12.97 -9.14 -1.34
C LEU A 108 -11.53 -9.15 -1.90
N SER A 109 -11.23 -8.28 -2.89
CA SER A 109 -9.87 -8.14 -3.42
C SER A 109 -8.88 -7.76 -2.34
N GLY A 110 -9.19 -6.73 -1.54
CA GLY A 110 -8.33 -6.30 -0.43
C GLY A 110 -8.13 -7.38 0.63
N MET A 111 -9.20 -8.13 0.96
CA MET A 111 -9.11 -9.29 1.85
C MET A 111 -8.18 -10.36 1.28
N GLY A 112 -8.35 -10.71 0.01
CA GLY A 112 -7.61 -11.76 -0.67
C GLY A 112 -6.12 -11.49 -0.81
N VAL A 113 -5.71 -10.23 -0.93
CA VAL A 113 -4.29 -9.89 -1.11
C VAL A 113 -3.57 -9.51 0.19
N SER A 114 -4.26 -9.48 1.32
CA SER A 114 -3.72 -9.02 2.61
C SER A 114 -2.53 -9.82 3.12
N ALA A 115 -2.42 -11.11 2.74
CA ALA A 115 -1.31 -11.99 3.10
C ALA A 115 -0.12 -11.91 2.12
N CYS A 116 -0.28 -11.35 0.92
CA CYS A 116 0.67 -11.50 -0.18
C CYS A 116 2.09 -10.97 0.09
N LEU A 117 2.28 -10.03 1.02
CA LEU A 117 3.60 -9.58 1.46
C LEU A 117 4.02 -10.20 2.79
N ILE A 118 3.12 -10.23 3.78
CA ILE A 118 3.45 -10.65 5.15
C ILE A 118 3.80 -12.15 5.19
N ALA A 119 3.07 -12.98 4.44
CA ALA A 119 3.31 -14.42 4.43
C ALA A 119 4.70 -14.80 3.87
N PRO A 120 5.17 -14.27 2.72
CA PRO A 120 6.54 -14.46 2.25
C PRO A 120 7.61 -14.00 3.21
N LEU A 121 7.44 -12.83 3.85
CA LEU A 121 8.41 -12.32 4.82
C LEU A 121 8.46 -13.19 6.08
N THR A 122 7.31 -13.72 6.51
CA THR A 122 7.25 -14.69 7.61
C THR A 122 7.95 -15.99 7.22
N ALA A 123 7.74 -16.49 6.00
CA ALA A 123 8.44 -17.67 5.49
C ALA A 123 9.94 -17.45 5.42
N ALA A 124 10.41 -16.32 4.91
CA ALA A 124 11.83 -15.98 4.86
C ALA A 124 12.47 -16.03 6.25
N ARG A 125 11.82 -15.41 7.24
CA ARG A 125 12.30 -15.42 8.62
C ARG A 125 12.40 -16.84 9.22
N LEU A 126 11.51 -17.75 8.82
CA LEU A 126 11.47 -19.11 9.35
C LEU A 126 12.40 -20.09 8.62
N TRP A 127 12.68 -19.83 7.34
CA TRP A 127 13.33 -20.83 6.47
C TRP A 127 14.74 -20.46 6.02
N THR A 128 15.12 -19.19 6.11
CA THR A 128 16.37 -18.69 5.53
C THR A 128 17.26 -17.98 6.54
N SER A 129 18.52 -17.78 6.17
CA SER A 129 19.49 -17.02 6.96
C SER A 129 19.21 -15.50 6.91
N PRO A 130 19.72 -14.70 7.87
CA PRO A 130 19.51 -13.25 7.88
C PRO A 130 19.93 -12.53 6.58
N SER A 131 21.01 -12.97 5.94
CA SER A 131 21.49 -12.41 4.66
C SER A 131 20.55 -12.73 3.50
N GLU A 132 20.00 -13.95 3.47
CA GLU A 132 19.00 -14.36 2.48
C GLU A 132 17.66 -13.64 2.68
N GLN A 133 17.27 -13.38 3.93
CA GLN A 133 16.06 -12.61 4.25
C GLN A 133 16.08 -11.21 3.62
N GLN A 134 17.21 -10.50 3.71
CA GLN A 134 17.37 -9.19 3.08
C GLN A 134 17.20 -9.25 1.57
N ARG A 135 17.79 -10.27 0.92
CA ARG A 135 17.67 -10.48 -0.52
C ARG A 135 16.24 -10.80 -0.93
N ILE A 136 15.56 -11.69 -0.19
CA ILE A 136 14.15 -12.03 -0.44
C ILE A 136 13.25 -10.80 -0.26
N ASN A 137 13.47 -10.01 0.79
CA ASN A 137 12.71 -8.78 1.01
C ASN A 137 12.87 -7.81 -0.18
N ALA A 138 14.08 -7.63 -0.68
CA ALA A 138 14.34 -6.80 -1.86
C ALA A 138 13.61 -7.33 -3.11
N TRP A 139 13.62 -8.65 -3.35
CA TRP A 139 12.87 -9.25 -4.46
C TRP A 139 11.37 -9.08 -4.33
N MET A 140 10.82 -9.21 -3.12
CA MET A 140 9.40 -8.98 -2.88
C MET A 140 9.01 -7.53 -3.17
N LEU A 141 9.80 -6.55 -2.69
CA LEU A 141 9.55 -5.14 -2.95
C LEU A 141 9.64 -4.80 -4.45
N MET A 142 10.63 -5.37 -5.14
CA MET A 142 10.77 -5.23 -6.60
C MET A 142 9.56 -5.83 -7.34
N ALA A 143 9.10 -7.03 -6.96
CA ALA A 143 7.90 -7.63 -7.54
C ALA A 143 6.65 -6.75 -7.33
N GLY A 144 6.50 -6.16 -6.14
CA GLY A 144 5.43 -5.21 -5.85
C GLY A 144 5.48 -3.96 -6.74
N ALA A 145 6.67 -3.39 -6.92
CA ALA A 145 6.86 -2.22 -7.77
C ALA A 145 6.60 -2.55 -9.26
N LEU A 146 7.06 -3.72 -9.74
CA LEU A 146 6.73 -4.21 -11.09
C LEU A 146 5.22 -4.42 -11.26
N GLY A 147 4.53 -4.91 -10.23
CA GLY A 147 3.08 -5.05 -10.23
C GLY A 147 2.36 -3.70 -10.39
N LEU A 148 2.83 -2.66 -9.69
CA LEU A 148 2.29 -1.30 -9.87
C LEU A 148 2.50 -0.79 -11.31
N VAL A 149 3.67 -1.01 -11.90
CA VAL A 149 3.94 -0.65 -13.31
C VAL A 149 3.02 -1.44 -14.26
N ALA A 150 2.87 -2.74 -14.04
CA ALA A 150 1.98 -3.60 -14.84
C ALA A 150 0.50 -3.17 -14.76
N GLY A 151 0.08 -2.62 -13.62
CA GLY A 151 -1.26 -2.07 -13.39
C GLY A 151 -1.54 -0.71 -14.09
N THR A 152 -0.61 -0.16 -14.86
CA THR A 152 -0.76 1.12 -15.57
C THR A 152 -0.95 0.91 -17.08
N LEU A 153 -0.05 1.41 -17.90
CA LEU A 153 -0.15 1.30 -19.37
C LEU A 153 -0.34 -0.14 -19.89
N PRO A 154 0.34 -1.18 -19.36
CA PRO A 154 0.08 -2.55 -19.80
C PRO A 154 -1.37 -3.00 -19.54
N ALA A 155 -1.91 -2.68 -18.35
CA ALA A 155 -3.30 -3.02 -18.03
C ALA A 155 -4.31 -2.22 -18.83
N GLU A 156 -4.04 -0.92 -19.08
CA GLU A 156 -4.87 -0.06 -19.93
C GLU A 156 -4.85 -0.57 -21.39
N GLY A 157 -3.68 -0.89 -21.92
CA GLY A 157 -3.53 -1.41 -23.28
C GLY A 157 -4.28 -2.73 -23.50
N LEU A 158 -4.25 -3.64 -22.54
CA LEU A 158 -5.07 -4.85 -22.58
C LEU A 158 -6.57 -4.53 -22.45
N ALA A 159 -6.94 -3.67 -21.52
CA ALA A 159 -8.34 -3.30 -21.31
C ALA A 159 -8.95 -2.57 -22.50
N SER A 160 -8.17 -1.79 -23.25
CA SER A 160 -8.63 -1.11 -24.47
C SER A 160 -8.82 -2.08 -25.67
N THR A 161 -8.11 -3.21 -25.69
CA THR A 161 -8.20 -4.20 -26.77
C THR A 161 -9.23 -5.30 -26.51
N ILE A 162 -9.20 -5.92 -25.33
CA ILE A 162 -10.07 -7.05 -24.98
C ILE A 162 -11.19 -6.67 -24.01
N GLY A 163 -11.19 -5.43 -23.48
CA GLY A 163 -12.11 -4.99 -22.44
C GLY A 163 -11.58 -5.22 -21.02
N TRP A 164 -12.06 -4.42 -20.06
CA TRP A 164 -11.65 -4.55 -18.67
C TRP A 164 -12.18 -5.82 -17.99
N ARG A 165 -13.35 -6.34 -18.39
CA ARG A 165 -13.90 -7.59 -17.83
C ARG A 165 -13.02 -8.81 -18.12
N PRO A 166 -12.63 -9.11 -19.37
CA PRO A 166 -11.68 -10.18 -19.68
C PRO A 166 -10.32 -10.01 -19.02
N LEU A 167 -9.83 -8.76 -18.87
CA LEU A 167 -8.58 -8.48 -18.13
C LEU A 167 -8.69 -8.98 -16.67
N PHE A 168 -9.79 -8.67 -15.97
CA PHE A 168 -9.97 -9.14 -14.59
C PHE A 168 -10.16 -10.66 -14.52
N VAL A 169 -10.80 -11.29 -15.50
CA VAL A 169 -10.86 -12.76 -15.60
C VAL A 169 -9.45 -13.34 -15.72
N ALA A 170 -8.61 -12.79 -16.61
CA ALA A 170 -7.24 -13.25 -16.80
C ALA A 170 -6.42 -13.11 -15.50
N VAL A 171 -6.52 -11.96 -14.79
CA VAL A 171 -5.87 -11.75 -13.49
C VAL A 171 -6.38 -12.76 -12.44
N GLY A 172 -7.68 -13.06 -12.43
CA GLY A 172 -8.28 -14.08 -11.56
C GLY A 172 -7.70 -15.47 -11.82
N VAL A 173 -7.55 -15.86 -13.09
CA VAL A 173 -6.91 -17.13 -13.49
C VAL A 173 -5.46 -17.17 -13.02
N LEU A 174 -4.70 -16.07 -13.18
CA LEU A 174 -3.32 -16.00 -12.69
C LEU A 174 -3.24 -16.15 -11.16
N PHE A 175 -4.14 -15.52 -10.39
CA PHE A 175 -4.21 -15.74 -8.95
C PHE A 175 -4.50 -17.19 -8.59
N LEU A 176 -5.39 -17.85 -9.32
CA LEU A 176 -5.74 -19.26 -9.09
C LEU A 176 -4.55 -20.18 -9.40
N LEU A 177 -3.82 -19.91 -10.47
CA LEU A 177 -2.57 -20.62 -10.81
C LEU A 177 -1.53 -20.47 -9.69
N VAL A 178 -1.29 -19.23 -9.22
CA VAL A 178 -0.35 -18.98 -8.12
C VAL A 178 -0.83 -19.66 -6.82
N ALA A 179 -2.13 -19.63 -6.51
CA ALA A 179 -2.70 -20.32 -5.34
C ALA A 179 -2.47 -21.83 -5.41
N THR A 180 -2.66 -22.43 -6.58
CA THR A 180 -2.40 -23.85 -6.83
C THR A 180 -0.91 -24.19 -6.69
N MET A 181 -0.02 -23.36 -7.24
CA MET A 181 1.43 -23.52 -7.07
C MET A 181 1.82 -23.43 -5.59
N VAL A 182 1.27 -22.47 -4.84
CA VAL A 182 1.48 -22.37 -3.38
C VAL A 182 0.97 -23.63 -2.68
N ALA A 183 -0.18 -24.16 -3.06
CA ALA A 183 -0.76 -25.37 -2.49
C ALA A 183 0.09 -26.61 -2.72
N VAL A 184 0.75 -26.73 -3.87
CA VAL A 184 1.52 -27.92 -4.26
C VAL A 184 2.98 -27.81 -3.79
N LEU A 185 3.62 -26.66 -4.04
CA LEU A 185 5.08 -26.51 -3.93
C LEU A 185 5.56 -25.94 -2.58
N THR A 186 4.65 -25.29 -1.81
CA THR A 186 5.05 -24.76 -0.49
C THR A 186 5.02 -25.85 0.58
N PRO A 187 6.07 -26.00 1.40
CA PRO A 187 6.12 -26.99 2.47
C PRO A 187 4.98 -26.82 3.48
N LYS A 188 4.42 -27.95 3.94
CA LYS A 188 3.45 -27.95 5.04
C LYS A 188 4.15 -27.55 6.34
N GLN A 189 3.63 -26.55 7.02
CA GLN A 189 4.06 -26.18 8.37
C GLN A 189 3.14 -26.85 9.41
N ALA A 190 3.74 -27.33 10.49
CA ALA A 190 2.96 -27.78 11.65
C ALA A 190 2.24 -26.57 12.26
N SER A 191 0.95 -26.70 12.51
CA SER A 191 0.15 -25.72 13.26
C SER A 191 0.71 -25.60 14.66
N LYS A 192 1.03 -24.38 15.10
CA LYS A 192 1.37 -24.12 16.51
C LYS A 192 0.09 -23.89 17.29
N ALA A 193 0.02 -24.42 18.52
CA ALA A 193 -1.05 -24.07 19.45
C ALA A 193 -1.09 -22.55 19.63
N SER A 194 -2.21 -21.94 19.32
CA SER A 194 -2.41 -20.50 19.53
C SER A 194 -2.43 -20.26 21.04
N THR A 195 -1.45 -19.57 21.57
CA THR A 195 -1.60 -18.90 22.86
C THR A 195 -2.71 -17.87 22.68
N GLY A 196 -3.81 -18.01 23.41
CA GLY A 196 -5.02 -17.18 23.30
C GLY A 196 -4.78 -15.70 23.64
N ILE A 197 -4.01 -15.03 22.79
CA ILE A 197 -3.70 -13.61 22.93
C ILE A 197 -4.94 -12.82 22.51
N ASN A 198 -5.48 -12.03 23.45
CA ASN A 198 -6.52 -11.07 23.12
C ASN A 198 -5.92 -9.97 22.23
N LEU A 199 -6.17 -10.09 20.91
CA LEU A 199 -5.63 -9.19 19.89
C LEU A 199 -5.96 -7.72 20.20
N LEU A 200 -7.21 -7.41 20.56
CA LEU A 200 -7.65 -6.06 20.87
C LEU A 200 -6.88 -5.46 22.05
N GLN A 201 -6.67 -6.24 23.11
CA GLN A 201 -5.91 -5.79 24.27
C GLN A 201 -4.45 -5.54 23.91
N SER A 202 -3.85 -6.40 23.08
CA SER A 202 -2.48 -6.25 22.61
C SER A 202 -2.28 -4.97 21.80
N TYR A 203 -3.21 -4.62 20.91
CA TYR A 203 -3.16 -3.39 20.13
C TYR A 203 -3.46 -2.14 20.97
N ARG A 204 -4.31 -2.22 21.98
CA ARG A 204 -4.51 -1.15 22.97
C ARG A 204 -3.21 -0.76 23.67
N VAL A 205 -2.39 -1.75 24.03
CA VAL A 205 -1.07 -1.51 24.64
C VAL A 205 -0.16 -0.75 23.65
N ILE A 206 -0.10 -1.19 22.40
CA ILE A 206 0.72 -0.51 21.36
C ILE A 206 0.26 0.94 21.15
N LEU A 207 -1.05 1.19 21.04
CA LEU A 207 -1.62 2.53 20.87
C LEU A 207 -1.25 3.49 22.02
N LYS A 208 -1.16 2.97 23.25
CA LYS A 208 -0.83 3.79 24.43
C LYS A 208 0.64 4.19 24.48
N LYS A 209 1.54 3.51 23.78
CA LYS A 209 2.96 3.84 23.78
C LYS A 209 3.22 5.21 23.15
N PRO A 210 4.05 6.07 23.77
CA PRO A 210 4.32 7.43 23.28
C PRO A 210 4.82 7.45 21.84
N TYR A 211 5.69 6.51 21.45
CA TYR A 211 6.22 6.44 20.09
C TYR A 211 5.16 6.10 19.06
N SER A 212 4.18 5.22 19.37
CA SER A 212 3.04 4.96 18.47
C SER A 212 2.22 6.21 18.19
N ARG A 213 1.99 7.03 19.22
CA ARG A 213 1.24 8.29 19.10
C ARG A 213 2.00 9.34 18.31
N SER A 214 3.32 9.31 18.34
CA SER A 214 4.18 10.20 17.58
C SER A 214 4.29 9.81 16.10
N ILE A 215 4.56 8.53 15.81
CA ILE A 215 4.79 8.05 14.43
C ILE A 215 3.47 7.73 13.70
N GLY A 216 2.40 7.40 14.43
CA GLY A 216 1.08 7.06 13.85
C GLY A 216 0.53 8.12 12.90
N PRO A 217 0.55 9.43 13.25
CA PRO A 217 0.17 10.51 12.34
C PRO A 217 0.94 10.54 11.03
N MET A 218 2.23 10.18 11.03
CA MET A 218 3.01 10.05 9.79
C MET A 218 2.46 8.96 8.87
N GLY A 219 2.00 7.84 9.43
CA GLY A 219 1.31 6.79 8.68
C GLY A 219 -0.04 7.25 8.17
N LEU A 220 -0.87 7.81 9.07
CA LEU A 220 -2.27 8.17 8.79
C LEU A 220 -2.42 9.36 7.84
N PHE A 221 -1.56 10.38 7.92
CA PHE A 221 -1.70 11.62 7.15
C PHE A 221 -0.65 11.79 6.06
N ASN A 222 0.60 11.38 6.26
CA ASN A 222 1.66 11.62 5.27
C ASN A 222 1.79 10.43 4.30
N TYR A 223 2.08 9.24 4.81
CA TYR A 223 2.31 8.08 3.95
C TYR A 223 1.02 7.60 3.26
N SER A 224 -0.11 7.63 3.96
CA SER A 224 -1.40 7.27 3.38
C SER A 224 -1.85 8.24 2.28
N ILE A 225 -1.60 9.56 2.44
CA ILE A 225 -1.89 10.57 1.40
C ILE A 225 -1.01 10.33 0.17
N LEU A 226 0.29 10.03 0.35
CA LEU A 226 1.15 9.65 -0.76
C LEU A 226 0.57 8.48 -1.55
N VAL A 227 0.20 7.40 -0.85
CA VAL A 227 -0.36 6.20 -1.50
C VAL A 227 -1.71 6.51 -2.15
N ALA A 228 -2.58 7.28 -1.48
CA ALA A 228 -3.89 7.64 -2.01
C ALA A 228 -3.80 8.46 -3.30
N VAL A 229 -2.91 9.45 -3.35
CA VAL A 229 -2.67 10.28 -4.53
C VAL A 229 -2.06 9.42 -5.65
N GLN A 230 -0.97 8.69 -5.37
CA GLN A 230 -0.24 7.89 -6.37
C GLN A 230 -1.10 6.78 -6.98
N THR A 231 -1.88 6.07 -6.17
CA THR A 231 -2.61 4.87 -6.62
C THR A 231 -4.02 5.15 -7.12
N LEU A 232 -4.51 6.39 -7.00
CA LEU A 232 -5.81 6.77 -7.55
C LEU A 232 -5.79 8.15 -8.20
N TRP A 233 -5.54 9.23 -7.46
CA TRP A 233 -5.93 10.58 -7.89
C TRP A 233 -5.06 11.20 -8.97
N VAL A 234 -3.84 10.72 -9.19
CA VAL A 234 -2.99 11.17 -10.32
C VAL A 234 -3.67 10.88 -11.66
N GLY A 235 -4.25 9.70 -11.86
CA GLY A 235 -4.93 9.33 -13.11
C GLY A 235 -6.08 10.30 -13.44
N PRO A 236 -7.14 10.38 -12.61
CA PRO A 236 -8.24 11.33 -12.80
C PRO A 236 -7.80 12.80 -12.88
N TRP A 237 -6.77 13.22 -12.15
CA TRP A 237 -6.21 14.57 -12.29
C TRP A 237 -5.73 14.84 -13.71
N LEU A 238 -4.91 13.92 -14.25
CA LEU A 238 -4.32 14.06 -15.59
C LEU A 238 -5.38 14.00 -16.70
N THR A 239 -6.42 13.18 -16.55
CA THR A 239 -7.50 13.09 -17.54
C THR A 239 -8.50 14.24 -17.41
N THR A 240 -8.96 14.55 -16.19
CA THR A 240 -10.05 15.53 -15.97
C THR A 240 -9.57 16.96 -16.02
N LEU A 241 -8.42 17.29 -15.42
CA LEU A 241 -7.86 18.64 -15.40
C LEU A 241 -6.81 18.85 -16.48
N GLY A 242 -5.94 17.84 -16.69
CA GLY A 242 -4.87 17.90 -17.67
C GLY A 242 -5.31 17.67 -19.11
N GLY A 243 -6.57 17.24 -19.32
CA GLY A 243 -7.11 16.98 -20.67
C GLY A 243 -6.46 15.81 -21.42
N LEU A 244 -5.71 14.95 -20.72
CA LEU A 244 -5.05 13.79 -21.34
C LEU A 244 -6.06 12.68 -21.62
N THR A 245 -5.83 11.95 -22.71
CA THR A 245 -6.55 10.70 -22.97
C THR A 245 -6.24 9.63 -21.90
N ALA A 246 -7.09 8.62 -21.78
CA ALA A 246 -6.86 7.50 -20.85
C ALA A 246 -5.49 6.85 -21.06
N ARG A 247 -5.09 6.63 -22.33
CA ARG A 247 -3.80 6.04 -22.69
C ARG A 247 -2.61 6.93 -22.33
N GLU A 248 -2.71 8.23 -22.58
CA GLU A 248 -1.65 9.18 -22.19
C GLU A 248 -1.49 9.25 -20.68
N ALA A 249 -2.60 9.33 -19.92
CA ALA A 249 -2.57 9.31 -18.47
C ALA A 249 -1.97 8.00 -17.93
N ALA A 250 -2.35 6.84 -18.47
CA ALA A 250 -1.77 5.54 -18.11
C ALA A 250 -0.27 5.47 -18.43
N THR A 251 0.19 6.08 -19.53
CA THR A 251 1.61 6.21 -19.86
C THR A 251 2.36 7.05 -18.82
N LYS A 252 1.78 8.18 -18.40
CA LYS A 252 2.40 9.03 -17.36
C LYS A 252 2.43 8.33 -16.01
N LEU A 253 1.38 7.59 -15.65
CA LEU A 253 1.35 6.75 -14.46
C LEU A 253 2.44 5.65 -14.51
N MET A 254 2.65 5.04 -15.67
CA MET A 254 3.74 4.08 -15.86
C MET A 254 5.10 4.73 -15.62
N TYR A 255 5.34 5.94 -16.14
CA TYR A 255 6.60 6.65 -15.89
C TYR A 255 6.80 6.98 -14.42
N ILE A 256 5.76 7.48 -13.72
CA ILE A 256 5.82 7.77 -12.28
C ILE A 256 6.18 6.49 -11.49
N ASN A 257 5.49 5.38 -11.76
CA ASN A 257 5.74 4.12 -11.05
C ASN A 257 7.11 3.51 -11.40
N SER A 258 7.60 3.67 -12.65
CA SER A 258 8.94 3.24 -13.06
C SER A 258 10.02 4.08 -12.39
N ILE A 259 9.84 5.40 -12.26
CA ILE A 259 10.74 6.27 -11.51
C ILE A 259 10.77 5.83 -10.04
N MET A 260 9.62 5.55 -9.44
CA MET A 260 9.56 5.06 -8.05
C MET A 260 10.24 3.70 -7.88
N LEU A 261 10.09 2.79 -8.85
CA LEU A 261 10.83 1.52 -8.86
C LEU A 261 12.35 1.77 -8.81
N LEU A 262 12.86 2.67 -9.67
CA LEU A 262 14.28 3.05 -9.67
C LEU A 262 14.70 3.69 -8.35
N VAL A 263 13.89 4.60 -7.80
CA VAL A 263 14.15 5.20 -6.49
C VAL A 263 14.25 4.13 -5.40
N PHE A 264 13.32 3.17 -5.34
CA PHE A 264 13.38 2.09 -4.36
C PHE A 264 14.59 1.18 -4.54
N LEU A 265 15.03 0.89 -5.78
CA LEU A 265 16.24 0.13 -6.05
C LEU A 265 17.49 0.86 -5.57
N VAL A 266 17.63 2.15 -5.94
CA VAL A 266 18.76 2.99 -5.53
C VAL A 266 18.77 3.17 -4.01
N MET A 267 17.63 3.47 -3.41
CA MET A 267 17.52 3.68 -1.96
C MET A 267 17.65 2.37 -1.19
N GLY A 268 17.24 1.24 -1.72
CA GLY A 268 17.53 -0.09 -1.16
C GLY A 268 19.04 -0.34 -0.99
N TYR A 269 19.85 0.13 -1.94
CA TYR A 269 21.31 0.07 -1.87
C TYR A 269 21.93 1.15 -0.96
N LEU A 270 21.40 2.39 -0.99
CA LEU A 270 21.94 3.53 -0.24
C LEU A 270 21.44 3.58 1.20
N SER A 271 20.21 3.14 1.48
CA SER A 271 19.56 3.27 2.79
C SER A 271 20.39 2.69 3.95
N PRO A 272 21.04 1.51 3.84
CA PRO A 272 21.90 1.02 4.92
C PRO A 272 23.13 1.90 5.20
N LYS A 273 23.55 2.72 4.24
CA LYS A 273 24.66 3.66 4.38
C LYS A 273 24.22 4.99 5.01
N ILE A 274 22.98 5.40 4.76
CA ILE A 274 22.40 6.68 5.20
C ILE A 274 21.66 6.52 6.54
N ASN A 275 20.92 5.43 6.72
CA ASN A 275 20.12 5.13 7.90
C ASN A 275 20.77 4.04 8.75
N LYS A 276 21.82 4.40 9.49
CA LYS A 276 22.53 3.47 10.37
C LYS A 276 21.82 3.26 11.69
N SER A 277 20.99 4.22 12.10
CA SER A 277 20.25 4.21 13.36
C SER A 277 18.80 4.69 13.16
N ALA A 278 17.94 4.42 14.14
CA ALA A 278 16.59 4.97 14.16
C ALA A 278 16.57 6.51 14.19
N ASP A 279 17.59 7.12 14.76
CA ASP A 279 17.72 8.59 14.82
C ASP A 279 18.00 9.19 13.44
N ASP A 280 18.77 8.52 12.61
CA ASP A 280 19.02 8.95 11.23
C ASP A 280 17.73 8.89 10.40
N GLY A 281 16.93 7.82 10.56
CA GLY A 281 15.65 7.71 9.91
C GLY A 281 14.65 8.79 10.31
N GLU A 282 14.59 9.14 11.60
CA GLU A 282 13.75 10.26 12.07
C GLU A 282 14.25 11.62 11.56
N ARG A 283 15.57 11.82 11.49
CA ARG A 283 16.15 13.02 10.88
C ARG A 283 15.77 13.12 9.41
N LEU A 284 15.85 12.01 8.67
CA LEU A 284 15.45 11.94 7.27
C LEU A 284 13.97 12.33 7.09
N LEU A 285 13.07 11.79 7.91
CA LEU A 285 11.65 12.17 7.90
C LEU A 285 11.46 13.67 8.19
N LYS A 286 12.13 14.21 9.20
CA LYS A 286 12.03 15.63 9.55
C LYS A 286 12.49 16.55 8.42
N THR A 287 13.52 16.15 7.67
CA THR A 287 14.11 16.99 6.62
C THR A 287 13.31 16.92 5.31
N TRP A 288 12.84 15.72 4.92
CA TRP A 288 12.25 15.51 3.59
C TRP A 288 10.74 15.63 3.54
N THR A 289 10.04 15.32 4.65
CA THR A 289 8.57 15.43 4.67
C THR A 289 8.06 16.85 4.37
N PRO A 290 8.67 17.95 4.87
CA PRO A 290 8.25 19.30 4.48
C PRO A 290 8.28 19.54 2.97
N LEU A 291 9.29 19.03 2.27
CA LEU A 291 9.39 19.17 0.82
C LEU A 291 8.23 18.46 0.11
N SER A 292 7.82 17.26 0.57
CA SER A 292 6.67 16.55 0.01
C SER A 292 5.36 17.31 0.25
N ILE A 293 5.22 17.97 1.40
CA ILE A 293 4.06 18.82 1.72
C ILE A 293 4.02 20.05 0.81
N VAL A 294 5.17 20.70 0.61
CA VAL A 294 5.29 21.84 -0.32
C VAL A 294 4.89 21.43 -1.74
N MET A 295 5.29 20.22 -2.19
CA MET A 295 4.87 19.70 -3.49
C MET A 295 3.34 19.53 -3.60
N LEU A 296 2.65 19.06 -2.54
CA LEU A 296 1.18 18.98 -2.53
C LEU A 296 0.52 20.35 -2.63
N PHE A 297 1.02 21.35 -1.88
CA PHE A 297 0.54 22.74 -2.00
C PHE A 297 0.79 23.29 -3.41
N LEU A 298 1.95 23.01 -3.99
CA LEU A 298 2.28 23.45 -5.34
C LEU A 298 1.38 22.79 -6.40
N ILE A 299 1.07 21.50 -6.27
CA ILE A 299 0.11 20.80 -7.15
C ILE A 299 -1.27 21.48 -7.05
N ALA A 300 -1.75 21.76 -5.83
CA ALA A 300 -3.02 22.44 -5.62
C ALA A 300 -3.02 23.86 -6.20
N TYR A 301 -1.93 24.61 -6.03
CA TYR A 301 -1.78 25.97 -6.55
C TYR A 301 -1.80 26.02 -8.08
N LEU A 302 -1.02 25.15 -8.73
CA LEU A 302 -0.92 25.08 -10.19
C LEU A 302 -2.20 24.55 -10.85
N GLY A 303 -2.97 23.68 -10.19
CA GLY A 303 -4.24 23.18 -10.71
C GLY A 303 -4.07 22.48 -12.07
N VAL A 304 -4.67 23.04 -13.12
CA VAL A 304 -4.60 22.50 -14.49
C VAL A 304 -3.16 22.47 -15.05
N ASN A 305 -2.28 23.33 -14.55
CA ASN A 305 -0.88 23.41 -14.97
C ASN A 305 0.01 22.40 -14.22
N ALA A 306 -0.53 21.66 -13.25
CA ALA A 306 0.22 20.61 -12.55
C ALA A 306 0.41 19.41 -13.46
N THR A 307 1.60 19.28 -14.03
CA THR A 307 1.95 18.19 -14.95
C THR A 307 2.32 16.90 -14.19
N TRP A 308 2.38 15.78 -14.90
CA TRP A 308 2.81 14.49 -14.37
C TRP A 308 4.22 14.52 -13.74
N LEU A 309 5.11 15.41 -14.21
CA LEU A 309 6.45 15.59 -13.65
C LEU A 309 6.42 16.07 -12.20
N LEU A 310 5.45 16.95 -11.86
CA LEU A 310 5.29 17.44 -10.51
C LEU A 310 4.79 16.32 -9.57
N PHE A 311 3.90 15.45 -10.05
CA PHE A 311 3.50 14.25 -9.30
C PHE A 311 4.65 13.25 -9.14
N ALA A 312 5.47 13.05 -10.17
CA ALA A 312 6.68 12.25 -10.08
C ALA A 312 7.65 12.83 -9.04
N ALA A 313 7.91 14.14 -9.08
CA ALA A 313 8.75 14.83 -8.10
C ALA A 313 8.18 14.69 -6.67
N TYR A 314 6.86 14.85 -6.49
CA TYR A 314 6.20 14.61 -5.22
C TYR A 314 6.47 13.19 -4.69
N CYS A 315 6.26 12.17 -5.52
CA CYS A 315 6.50 10.78 -5.13
C CYS A 315 7.97 10.53 -4.78
N VAL A 316 8.91 11.07 -5.58
CA VAL A 316 10.35 10.95 -5.34
C VAL A 316 10.74 11.62 -4.02
N VAL A 317 10.30 12.85 -3.78
CA VAL A 317 10.62 13.57 -2.54
C VAL A 317 9.99 12.92 -1.31
N ALA A 318 8.85 12.26 -1.47
CA ALA A 318 8.13 11.56 -0.40
C ALA A 318 8.66 10.14 -0.11
N TRP A 319 9.66 9.60 -0.88
CA TRP A 319 10.20 8.26 -0.65
C TRP A 319 10.61 7.97 0.80
N PRO A 320 11.14 8.95 1.59
CA PRO A 320 11.55 8.69 2.97
C PRO A 320 10.41 8.25 3.89
N LEU A 321 9.16 8.49 3.52
CA LEU A 321 8.01 7.97 4.27
C LEU A 321 8.03 6.44 4.38
N SER A 322 8.66 5.74 3.42
CA SER A 322 8.84 4.28 3.49
C SER A 322 9.75 3.84 4.65
N VAL A 323 10.61 4.73 5.17
CA VAL A 323 11.49 4.46 6.33
C VAL A 323 10.69 4.34 7.63
N THR A 324 9.45 4.81 7.68
CA THR A 324 8.59 4.68 8.88
C THR A 324 8.41 3.23 9.34
N HIS A 325 8.31 2.25 8.42
CA HIS A 325 8.18 0.84 8.78
C HIS A 325 9.40 0.28 9.55
N PRO A 326 10.64 0.39 9.05
CA PRO A 326 11.80 -0.03 9.82
C PRO A 326 11.97 0.76 11.11
N LEU A 327 11.63 2.06 11.15
CA LEU A 327 11.67 2.85 12.37
C LEU A 327 10.74 2.29 13.46
N VAL A 328 9.50 1.95 13.11
CA VAL A 328 8.57 1.28 14.03
C VAL A 328 9.18 -0.03 14.52
N GLY A 329 9.75 -0.86 13.62
CA GLY A 329 10.39 -2.11 14.01
C GLY A 329 11.56 -1.94 14.98
N GLN A 330 12.37 -0.87 14.81
CA GLN A 330 13.56 -0.61 15.63
C GLN A 330 13.25 0.02 16.99
N ARG A 331 12.16 0.79 17.10
CA ARG A 331 11.79 1.52 18.33
C ARG A 331 10.94 0.69 19.31
N PHE A 332 10.51 -0.49 18.90
CA PHE A 332 9.74 -1.38 19.77
C PHE A 332 10.59 -2.60 20.16
N PRO A 333 10.40 -3.15 21.39
CA PRO A 333 11.01 -4.43 21.77
C PRO A 333 10.69 -5.53 20.75
N ALA A 334 11.62 -6.45 20.52
CA ALA A 334 11.48 -7.52 19.50
C ALA A 334 10.17 -8.31 19.64
N ALA A 335 9.70 -8.55 20.88
CA ALA A 335 8.44 -9.23 21.16
C ALA A 335 7.19 -8.46 20.73
N GLU A 336 7.29 -7.13 20.56
CA GLU A 336 6.16 -6.24 20.23
C GLU A 336 6.27 -5.65 18.81
N ALA A 337 7.47 -5.66 18.21
CA ALA A 337 7.76 -5.00 16.93
C ALA A 337 6.80 -5.43 15.81
N GLY A 338 6.49 -6.73 15.72
CA GLY A 338 5.54 -7.23 14.71
C GLY A 338 4.14 -6.65 14.87
N ARG A 339 3.65 -6.52 16.12
CA ARG A 339 2.34 -5.93 16.43
C ARG A 339 2.33 -4.42 16.18
N ALA A 340 3.44 -3.74 16.51
CA ALA A 340 3.58 -2.31 16.25
C ALA A 340 3.57 -1.99 14.75
N ILE A 341 4.27 -2.79 13.93
CA ILE A 341 4.25 -2.67 12.46
C ILE A 341 2.85 -2.95 11.91
N ALA A 342 2.16 -4.00 12.40
CA ALA A 342 0.79 -4.31 11.97
C ALA A 342 -0.20 -3.18 12.32
N PHE A 343 -0.06 -2.57 13.51
CA PHE A 343 -0.85 -1.41 13.90
C PHE A 343 -0.55 -0.17 13.05
N PHE A 344 0.72 0.09 12.74
CA PHE A 344 1.12 1.16 11.85
C PHE A 344 0.54 0.95 10.44
N ASN A 345 0.59 -0.29 9.91
CA ASN A 345 -0.02 -0.65 8.64
C ASN A 345 -1.55 -0.43 8.64
N LEU A 346 -2.23 -0.75 9.75
CA LEU A 346 -3.65 -0.46 9.89
C LEU A 346 -3.92 1.03 9.72
N LEU A 347 -3.18 1.90 10.44
CA LEU A 347 -3.34 3.35 10.32
C LEU A 347 -3.05 3.86 8.91
N LEU A 348 -1.97 3.36 8.29
CA LEU A 348 -1.59 3.73 6.94
C LEU A 348 -2.69 3.37 5.93
N PHE A 349 -3.11 2.12 5.88
CA PHE A 349 -4.05 1.67 4.85
C PHE A 349 -5.50 2.09 5.13
N ALA A 350 -5.90 2.23 6.39
CA ALA A 350 -7.14 2.91 6.74
C ALA A 350 -7.11 4.38 6.29
N GLY A 351 -5.99 5.07 6.48
CA GLY A 351 -5.77 6.41 5.96
C GLY A 351 -5.93 6.47 4.44
N VAL A 352 -5.35 5.52 3.69
CA VAL A 352 -5.52 5.48 2.22
C VAL A 352 -7.00 5.42 1.84
N PHE A 353 -7.80 4.57 2.52
CA PHE A 353 -9.24 4.52 2.31
C PHE A 353 -9.90 5.89 2.56
N PHE A 354 -9.64 6.48 3.73
CA PHE A 354 -10.26 7.76 4.09
C PHE A 354 -9.89 8.88 3.12
N TRP A 355 -8.64 8.95 2.67
CA TRP A 355 -8.19 10.02 1.78
C TRP A 355 -8.58 9.80 0.32
N GLN A 356 -8.69 8.55 -0.15
CA GLN A 356 -9.23 8.27 -1.49
C GLN A 356 -10.71 8.61 -1.56
N TRP A 357 -11.49 8.15 -0.61
CA TRP A 357 -12.92 8.43 -0.57
C TRP A 357 -13.23 9.89 -0.19
N GLY A 358 -12.55 10.41 0.82
CA GLY A 358 -12.72 11.78 1.31
C GLY A 358 -12.41 12.84 0.24
N PHE A 359 -11.32 12.68 -0.51
CA PHE A 359 -11.04 13.56 -1.65
C PHE A 359 -12.17 13.50 -2.68
N GLY A 360 -12.63 12.31 -3.02
CA GLY A 360 -13.77 12.13 -3.94
C GLY A 360 -15.04 12.80 -3.44
N LEU A 361 -15.35 12.71 -2.14
CA LEU A 361 -16.49 13.40 -1.52
C LEU A 361 -16.35 14.92 -1.65
N VAL A 362 -15.18 15.48 -1.33
CA VAL A 362 -14.92 16.93 -1.47
C VAL A 362 -15.14 17.38 -2.90
N VAL A 363 -14.56 16.65 -3.88
CA VAL A 363 -14.72 17.01 -5.30
C VAL A 363 -16.20 16.92 -5.73
N THR A 364 -16.91 15.87 -5.35
CA THR A 364 -18.31 15.67 -5.73
C THR A 364 -19.22 16.79 -5.19
N HIS A 365 -19.01 17.23 -3.94
CA HIS A 365 -19.82 18.29 -3.33
C HIS A 365 -19.46 19.68 -3.84
N LEU A 366 -18.18 19.96 -4.10
CA LEU A 366 -17.73 21.28 -4.53
C LEU A 366 -17.82 21.51 -6.04
N HIS A 367 -17.81 20.45 -6.85
CA HIS A 367 -17.88 20.58 -8.30
C HIS A 367 -19.08 21.41 -8.80
N PRO A 368 -20.33 21.20 -8.32
CA PRO A 368 -21.47 21.99 -8.77
C PRO A 368 -21.38 23.47 -8.42
N LEU A 369 -20.64 23.82 -7.37
CA LEU A 369 -20.53 25.19 -6.84
C LEU A 369 -19.36 25.97 -7.43
N LEU A 370 -18.20 25.28 -7.59
CA LEU A 370 -16.91 25.93 -7.87
C LEU A 370 -16.27 25.46 -9.19
N GLY A 371 -16.90 24.53 -9.89
CA GLY A 371 -16.35 23.86 -11.05
C GLY A 371 -15.30 22.81 -10.70
N MET A 372 -14.99 21.94 -11.67
CA MET A 372 -14.16 20.76 -11.46
C MET A 372 -12.73 21.12 -11.02
N THR A 373 -12.12 22.11 -11.66
CA THR A 373 -10.75 22.54 -11.35
C THR A 373 -10.60 22.99 -9.89
N ASN A 374 -11.48 23.87 -9.42
CA ASN A 374 -11.39 24.37 -8.05
C ASN A 374 -11.73 23.29 -7.02
N ALA A 375 -12.68 22.41 -7.32
CA ALA A 375 -13.00 21.28 -6.46
C ALA A 375 -11.78 20.35 -6.23
N TYR A 376 -11.05 20.03 -7.30
CA TYR A 376 -9.81 19.24 -7.21
C TYR A 376 -8.70 19.99 -6.44
N ARG A 377 -8.53 21.29 -6.71
CA ARG A 377 -7.55 22.14 -6.01
C ARG A 377 -7.83 22.17 -4.51
N ILE A 378 -9.08 22.37 -4.10
CA ILE A 378 -9.47 22.39 -2.69
C ILE A 378 -9.27 21.02 -2.06
N GLY A 379 -9.64 19.93 -2.74
CA GLY A 379 -9.36 18.57 -2.28
C GLY A 379 -7.88 18.36 -2.01
N MET A 380 -7.00 18.80 -2.93
CA MET A 380 -5.55 18.67 -2.76
C MET A 380 -5.01 19.57 -1.64
N LEU A 381 -5.54 20.79 -1.47
CA LEU A 381 -5.21 21.68 -0.34
C LEU A 381 -5.57 21.03 1.01
N ILE A 382 -6.73 20.39 1.11
CA ILE A 382 -7.12 19.65 2.32
C ILE A 382 -6.11 18.55 2.61
N LEU A 383 -5.73 17.73 1.62
CA LEU A 383 -4.72 16.67 1.80
C LEU A 383 -3.36 17.25 2.21
N ALA A 384 -2.93 18.36 1.60
CA ALA A 384 -1.69 19.05 1.96
C ALA A 384 -1.70 19.56 3.41
N THR A 385 -2.83 20.16 3.84
CA THR A 385 -3.01 20.67 5.22
C THR A 385 -3.00 19.52 6.24
N LEU A 386 -3.68 18.41 5.94
CA LEU A 386 -3.68 17.22 6.79
C LEU A 386 -2.29 16.58 6.87
N SER A 387 -1.55 16.55 5.75
CA SER A 387 -0.16 16.10 5.73
C SER A 387 0.74 17.00 6.59
N LEU A 388 0.54 18.31 6.55
CA LEU A 388 1.24 19.27 7.44
C LEU A 388 0.89 19.01 8.91
N LEU A 389 -0.38 18.78 9.24
CA LEU A 389 -0.82 18.46 10.59
C LEU A 389 -0.12 17.19 11.12
N GLY A 390 -0.10 16.12 10.32
CA GLY A 390 0.59 14.87 10.69
C GLY A 390 2.08 15.07 10.95
N TYR A 391 2.75 15.87 10.11
CA TYR A 391 4.15 16.21 10.28
C TYR A 391 4.40 17.06 11.54
N VAL A 392 3.60 18.09 11.81
CA VAL A 392 3.72 18.93 13.01
C VAL A 392 3.55 18.10 14.28
N ILE A 393 2.54 17.22 14.33
CA ILE A 393 2.36 16.32 15.48
C ILE A 393 3.60 15.45 15.69
N PHE A 394 4.15 14.86 14.62
CA PHE A 394 5.35 14.04 14.70
C PHE A 394 6.55 14.83 15.26
N VAL A 395 6.84 16.00 14.71
CA VAL A 395 7.99 16.82 15.15
C VAL A 395 7.83 17.26 16.60
N ALA A 396 6.62 17.67 17.00
CA ALA A 396 6.33 18.14 18.36
C ALA A 396 6.45 17.01 19.41
N THR A 397 6.10 15.77 19.05
CA THR A 397 5.97 14.69 20.03
C THR A 397 7.12 13.69 20.04
N VAL A 398 7.89 13.56 18.93
CA VAL A 398 8.89 12.48 18.78
C VAL A 398 10.03 12.60 19.80
N LYS A 399 10.42 13.81 20.20
CA LYS A 399 11.48 14.03 21.20
C LYS A 399 11.07 13.49 22.57
N HIS A 400 9.88 13.84 23.04
CA HIS A 400 9.33 13.34 24.32
C HIS A 400 9.08 11.83 24.27
N ALA A 401 8.62 11.31 23.14
CA ALA A 401 8.41 9.89 22.96
C ALA A 401 9.69 9.05 23.07
N LYS A 402 10.84 9.60 22.66
CA LYS A 402 12.16 8.97 22.82
C LYS A 402 12.60 8.91 24.28
N THR A 403 12.52 10.03 24.99
CA THR A 403 12.91 10.11 26.38
C THR A 403 12.10 9.09 27.22
N ALA A 404 10.80 9.06 27.05
CA ALA A 404 9.93 8.10 27.74
C ALA A 404 10.25 6.62 27.39
N ALA A 405 10.69 6.34 26.15
CA ALA A 405 11.09 4.99 25.75
C ALA A 405 12.43 4.56 26.39
N ILE A 406 13.38 5.48 26.53
CA ILE A 406 14.67 5.23 27.18
C ILE A 406 14.49 5.01 28.69
N GLU A 407 13.69 5.84 29.35
CA GLU A 407 13.36 5.71 30.78
C GLU A 407 12.66 4.39 31.09
N ALA A 408 11.70 3.97 30.26
CA ALA A 408 11.02 2.69 30.38
C ALA A 408 11.96 1.49 30.19
N ALA A 409 12.98 1.61 29.33
CA ALA A 409 13.99 0.57 29.13
C ALA A 409 15.00 0.49 30.28
N ALA A 410 15.27 1.60 30.95
CA ALA A 410 16.19 1.66 32.09
C ALA A 410 15.55 1.17 33.42
N SER A 411 14.21 1.11 33.47
CA SER A 411 13.45 0.67 34.66
C SER A 411 13.08 -0.83 34.64
N CYS A 412 13.41 -1.54 33.56
CA CYS A 412 13.28 -3.00 33.43
C CYS A 412 14.62 -3.68 33.56
#